data_12d8363bbe89ece39f9b1db3c7ca8ead
#
_entry.id   12d8363bbe89ece39f9b1db3c7ca8ead
#
_cell.length_a   1.000
_cell.length_b   1.000
_cell.length_c   1.000
_cell.angle_alpha   90.00
_cell.angle_beta   90.00
_cell.angle_gamma   90.00
#
_symmetry.space_group_name_H-M   'P 1'
#
loop_
_entity.id
_entity.type
_entity.pdbx_description
1 polymer ?
#
loop_
_entity_poly.entity_id
_entity_poly.type
_entity_poly.pdbx_seq_one_letter_code
_entity_poly.pdbx_strand_id
1 'polypeptide(L)'
;HVDGIDINMGCPQRWAMRDGMGAALLREVETVRNMVRLVTSATSLPFSAKIRVDPELSRTVDLVRQLEATGISFITVHGRTCHNRSSDPVDLEAVKLVKESVSVPVLANGDVNSLDDMDMVVEKTGVDGVMSARGILANPAMFHPNRYATAPIEVVQEYVHHAMRYGPPTSFAIMHHHLQYMLEKHLSALDRKEFNELMSAPGVFDFLRSKGMQLRPRAAQARIVA
;
A
#
# COMPACT_ATOMS: atom_id res chain seq x y z
N HIS A 1 -15.09 11.85 -8.27
CA HIS A 1 -15.41 10.59 -8.94
C HIS A 1 -14.50 9.52 -8.33
N VAL A 2 -15.09 8.54 -7.66
CA VAL A 2 -14.42 7.38 -7.06
C VAL A 2 -15.26 6.13 -7.33
N ASP A 3 -14.62 4.96 -7.31
CA ASP A 3 -15.28 3.67 -7.58
C ASP A 3 -15.60 2.89 -6.30
N GLY A 4 -15.17 3.39 -5.14
CA GLY A 4 -15.44 2.81 -3.83
C GLY A 4 -14.93 3.68 -2.69
N ILE A 5 -15.30 3.31 -1.47
CA ILE A 5 -14.93 4.01 -0.23
C ILE A 5 -14.32 2.98 0.74
N ASP A 6 -13.16 3.30 1.30
CA ASP A 6 -12.50 2.47 2.32
C ASP A 6 -12.40 3.20 3.65
N ILE A 7 -12.75 2.54 4.76
CA ILE A 7 -12.53 3.07 6.10
C ILE A 7 -11.20 2.59 6.66
N ASN A 8 -10.36 3.54 7.04
CA ASN A 8 -9.09 3.25 7.67
C ASN A 8 -9.29 2.95 9.17
N MET A 9 -9.22 1.66 9.52
CA MET A 9 -9.25 1.17 10.90
C MET A 9 -7.88 0.58 11.33
N GLY A 10 -6.80 0.92 10.64
CA GLY A 10 -5.48 0.30 10.86
C GLY A 10 -4.35 1.27 11.18
N CYS A 11 -4.53 2.59 11.02
CA CYS A 11 -3.46 3.56 11.28
C CYS A 11 -3.14 3.63 12.79
N PRO A 12 -1.89 3.29 13.22
CA PRO A 12 -1.53 3.25 14.64
C PRO A 12 -0.92 4.57 15.14
N GLN A 13 -0.94 5.62 14.32
CA GLN A 13 -0.31 6.88 14.69
C GLN A 13 -1.02 7.53 15.88
N ARG A 14 -0.25 8.05 16.83
CA ARG A 14 -0.77 8.60 18.10
C ARG A 14 -1.81 9.70 17.88
N TRP A 15 -1.59 10.58 16.90
CA TRP A 15 -2.54 11.65 16.60
C TRP A 15 -3.88 11.08 16.09
N ALA A 16 -3.85 10.09 15.19
CA ALA A 16 -5.06 9.48 14.67
C ALA A 16 -5.85 8.73 15.77
N MET A 17 -5.14 7.97 16.60
CA MET A 17 -5.78 7.25 17.72
C MET A 17 -6.36 8.19 18.76
N ARG A 18 -5.65 9.29 19.08
CA ARG A 18 -6.16 10.31 20.01
C ARG A 18 -7.44 10.97 19.51
N ASP A 19 -7.55 11.15 18.21
CA ASP A 19 -8.70 11.80 17.57
C ASP A 19 -9.81 10.77 17.20
N GLY A 20 -9.75 9.53 17.73
CA GLY A 20 -10.73 8.48 17.52
C GLY A 20 -10.72 7.86 16.12
N MET A 21 -9.61 8.01 15.39
CA MET A 21 -9.47 7.53 14.01
C MET A 21 -8.48 6.35 13.91
N GLY A 22 -8.42 5.73 12.74
CA GLY A 22 -7.49 4.64 12.46
C GLY A 22 -7.70 3.45 13.38
N ALA A 23 -6.65 2.95 14.04
CA ALA A 23 -6.73 1.77 14.91
C ALA A 23 -7.58 1.96 16.17
N ALA A 24 -7.95 3.18 16.54
CA ALA A 24 -8.92 3.42 17.62
C ALA A 24 -10.30 2.83 17.27
N LEU A 25 -10.68 2.84 15.98
CA LEU A 25 -11.96 2.30 15.50
C LEU A 25 -12.07 0.78 15.64
N LEU A 26 -10.99 0.04 15.86
CA LEU A 26 -11.04 -1.41 16.10
C LEU A 26 -11.89 -1.78 17.32
N ARG A 27 -12.08 -0.86 18.26
CA ARG A 27 -12.88 -1.03 19.48
C ARG A 27 -14.22 -0.28 19.46
N GLU A 28 -14.49 0.47 18.39
CA GLU A 28 -15.65 1.35 18.23
C GLU A 28 -16.62 0.80 17.17
N VAL A 29 -17.00 -0.48 17.29
CA VAL A 29 -17.74 -1.19 16.25
C VAL A 29 -19.07 -0.52 15.93
N GLU A 30 -19.80 0.00 16.93
CA GLU A 30 -21.07 0.70 16.71
C GLU A 30 -20.87 2.00 15.90
N THR A 31 -19.78 2.72 16.16
CA THR A 31 -19.41 3.91 15.38
C THR A 31 -19.19 3.52 13.91
N VAL A 32 -18.45 2.43 13.67
CA VAL A 32 -18.19 1.93 12.31
C VAL A 32 -19.48 1.47 11.63
N ARG A 33 -20.34 0.73 12.32
CA ARG A 33 -21.66 0.32 11.79
C ARG A 33 -22.51 1.52 11.36
N ASN A 34 -22.52 2.57 12.17
CA ASN A 34 -23.25 3.79 11.83
C ASN A 34 -22.63 4.50 10.62
N MET A 35 -21.30 4.56 10.51
CA MET A 35 -20.62 5.08 9.32
C MET A 35 -20.98 4.30 8.07
N VAL A 36 -20.94 2.96 8.13
CA VAL A 36 -21.30 2.12 6.98
C VAL A 36 -22.75 2.38 6.57
N ARG A 37 -23.68 2.38 7.51
CA ARG A 37 -25.11 2.65 7.23
C ARG A 37 -25.33 4.02 6.57
N LEU A 38 -24.67 5.06 7.08
CA LEU A 38 -24.79 6.41 6.51
C LEU A 38 -24.25 6.45 5.08
N VAL A 39 -23.11 5.84 4.82
CA VAL A 39 -22.51 5.84 3.48
C VAL A 39 -23.35 5.01 2.51
N THR A 40 -23.76 3.80 2.89
CA THR A 40 -24.53 2.91 2.02
C THR A 40 -25.95 3.42 1.77
N SER A 41 -26.52 4.24 2.68
CA SER A 41 -27.79 4.94 2.42
C SER A 41 -27.64 6.14 1.48
N ALA A 42 -26.45 6.73 1.39
CA ALA A 42 -26.19 7.93 0.57
C ALA A 42 -25.62 7.61 -0.82
N THR A 43 -25.06 6.41 -1.03
CA THR A 43 -24.43 6.02 -2.29
C THR A 43 -24.51 4.50 -2.49
N SER A 44 -24.48 4.07 -3.76
CA SER A 44 -24.34 2.67 -4.15
C SER A 44 -22.88 2.21 -4.31
N LEU A 45 -21.90 3.06 -3.96
CA LEU A 45 -20.49 2.70 -4.07
C LEU A 45 -20.13 1.56 -3.12
N PRO A 46 -19.23 0.64 -3.54
CA PRO A 46 -18.69 -0.37 -2.65
C PRO A 46 -18.02 0.26 -1.44
N PHE A 47 -18.23 -0.32 -0.27
CA PHE A 47 -17.62 0.12 0.98
C PHE A 47 -16.76 -1.01 1.56
N SER A 48 -15.54 -0.70 1.93
CA SER A 48 -14.59 -1.65 2.52
C SER A 48 -13.98 -1.12 3.82
N ALA A 49 -13.29 -1.99 4.54
CA ALA A 49 -12.56 -1.62 5.75
C ALA A 49 -11.15 -2.19 5.72
N LYS A 50 -10.16 -1.35 6.06
CA LYS A 50 -8.79 -1.79 6.27
C LYS A 50 -8.46 -1.83 7.76
N ILE A 51 -8.21 -3.03 8.28
CA ILE A 51 -7.99 -3.30 9.70
C ILE A 51 -6.56 -3.77 10.02
N ARG A 52 -6.24 -3.81 11.32
CA ARG A 52 -5.14 -4.59 11.91
C ARG A 52 -5.72 -5.68 12.79
N VAL A 53 -4.91 -6.71 13.05
CA VAL A 53 -5.29 -7.76 14.01
C VAL A 53 -5.15 -7.25 15.45
N ASP A 54 -6.00 -7.74 16.35
CA ASP A 54 -5.88 -7.53 17.80
C ASP A 54 -4.94 -8.60 18.38
N PRO A 55 -4.17 -8.33 19.43
CA PRO A 55 -3.40 -9.35 20.14
C PRO A 55 -4.25 -10.54 20.63
N GLU A 56 -5.51 -10.29 20.93
CA GLU A 56 -6.50 -11.32 21.21
C GLU A 56 -7.32 -11.58 19.93
N LEU A 57 -6.96 -12.64 19.19
CA LEU A 57 -7.51 -12.92 17.86
C LEU A 57 -9.03 -13.12 17.84
N SER A 58 -9.63 -13.59 18.95
CA SER A 58 -11.10 -13.69 19.10
C SER A 58 -11.78 -12.34 18.85
N ARG A 59 -11.18 -11.22 19.29
CA ARG A 59 -11.71 -9.88 19.04
C ARG A 59 -11.63 -9.49 17.57
N THR A 60 -10.57 -9.92 16.88
CA THR A 60 -10.47 -9.70 15.44
C THR A 60 -11.58 -10.46 14.70
N VAL A 61 -11.84 -11.71 15.08
CA VAL A 61 -12.91 -12.53 14.49
C VAL A 61 -14.27 -11.89 14.74
N ASP A 62 -14.54 -11.47 15.96
CA ASP A 62 -15.81 -10.81 16.31
C ASP A 62 -16.01 -9.51 15.53
N LEU A 63 -14.93 -8.70 15.39
CA LEU A 63 -14.95 -7.47 14.61
C LEU A 63 -15.29 -7.74 13.14
N VAL A 64 -14.59 -8.67 12.48
CA VAL A 64 -14.78 -8.91 11.04
C VAL A 64 -16.16 -9.47 10.73
N ARG A 65 -16.73 -10.32 11.60
CA ARG A 65 -18.11 -10.80 11.48
C ARG A 65 -19.13 -9.67 11.63
N GLN A 66 -18.90 -8.74 12.55
CA GLN A 66 -19.75 -7.57 12.71
C GLN A 66 -19.64 -6.63 11.52
N LEU A 67 -18.44 -6.44 10.96
CA LEU A 67 -18.24 -5.67 9.72
C LEU A 67 -18.98 -6.34 8.55
N GLU A 68 -18.84 -7.65 8.35
CA GLU A 68 -19.57 -8.40 7.32
C GLU A 68 -21.09 -8.20 7.44
N ALA A 69 -21.63 -8.27 8.67
CA ALA A 69 -23.06 -8.06 8.92
C ALA A 69 -23.56 -6.65 8.57
N THR A 70 -22.66 -5.67 8.34
CA THR A 70 -23.03 -4.34 7.84
C THR A 70 -23.21 -4.29 6.33
N GLY A 71 -22.80 -5.34 5.59
CA GLY A 71 -22.85 -5.40 4.14
C GLY A 71 -21.64 -4.77 3.45
N ILE A 72 -20.48 -4.72 4.12
CA ILE A 72 -19.24 -4.27 3.44
C ILE A 72 -18.86 -5.19 2.29
N SER A 73 -18.18 -4.64 1.28
CA SER A 73 -17.86 -5.35 0.05
C SER A 73 -16.64 -6.26 0.19
N PHE A 74 -15.66 -5.88 1.00
CA PHE A 74 -14.45 -6.67 1.31
C PHE A 74 -13.72 -6.10 2.54
N ILE A 75 -12.78 -6.88 3.06
CA ILE A 75 -11.92 -6.49 4.20
C ILE A 75 -10.46 -6.60 3.79
N THR A 76 -9.65 -5.58 4.11
CA THR A 76 -8.19 -5.67 4.02
C THR A 76 -7.61 -5.85 5.42
N VAL A 77 -6.82 -6.91 5.63
CA VAL A 77 -6.23 -7.25 6.94
C VAL A 77 -4.73 -7.08 6.92
N HIS A 78 -4.21 -6.18 7.75
CA HIS A 78 -2.78 -6.14 8.04
C HIS A 78 -2.49 -7.12 9.19
N GLY A 79 -1.69 -8.16 8.92
CA GLY A 79 -1.33 -9.20 9.89
C GLY A 79 -0.36 -8.75 10.99
N ARG A 80 -0.47 -7.49 11.43
CA ARG A 80 0.25 -6.92 12.58
C ARG A 80 -0.72 -6.17 13.47
N THR A 81 -0.48 -6.18 14.78
CA THR A 81 -1.23 -5.36 15.73
C THR A 81 -0.83 -3.88 15.60
N CYS A 82 -1.59 -2.99 16.26
CA CYS A 82 -1.24 -1.56 16.31
C CYS A 82 0.05 -1.27 17.12
N HIS A 83 0.53 -2.24 17.92
CA HIS A 83 1.74 -2.14 18.72
C HIS A 83 3.00 -2.63 18.01
N ASN A 84 2.84 -3.43 16.96
CA ASN A 84 3.95 -3.96 16.18
C ASN A 84 4.64 -2.86 15.36
N ARG A 85 5.97 -2.98 15.25
CA ARG A 85 6.79 -2.17 14.34
C ARG A 85 6.67 -2.72 12.90
N SER A 86 7.07 -1.92 11.93
CA SER A 86 7.10 -2.34 10.52
C SER A 86 8.13 -3.45 10.23
N SER A 87 9.10 -3.65 11.13
CA SER A 87 10.13 -4.71 11.07
C SER A 87 9.70 -6.01 11.73
N ASP A 88 8.65 -6.00 12.56
CA ASP A 88 8.17 -7.23 13.19
C ASP A 88 7.52 -8.14 12.12
N PRO A 89 7.50 -9.46 12.31
CA PRO A 89 6.91 -10.37 11.34
C PRO A 89 5.41 -10.15 11.18
N VAL A 90 4.88 -10.47 10.00
CA VAL A 90 3.45 -10.53 9.73
C VAL A 90 2.90 -11.86 10.23
N ASP A 91 1.82 -11.83 10.97
CA ASP A 91 1.10 -13.02 11.41
C ASP A 91 0.14 -13.49 10.30
N LEU A 92 0.58 -14.44 9.49
CA LEU A 92 -0.22 -15.02 8.41
C LEU A 92 -1.31 -15.97 8.94
N GLU A 93 -1.13 -16.58 10.11
CA GLU A 93 -2.16 -17.43 10.73
C GLU A 93 -3.34 -16.57 11.18
N ALA A 94 -3.08 -15.39 11.73
CA ALA A 94 -4.15 -14.44 12.04
C ALA A 94 -4.89 -13.95 10.78
N VAL A 95 -4.19 -13.74 9.67
CA VAL A 95 -4.81 -13.39 8.38
C VAL A 95 -5.69 -14.54 7.86
N LYS A 96 -5.18 -15.78 7.93
CA LYS A 96 -5.92 -16.99 7.56
C LYS A 96 -7.18 -17.14 8.39
N LEU A 97 -7.08 -16.97 9.71
CA LEU A 97 -8.22 -17.04 10.62
C LEU A 97 -9.31 -16.03 10.26
N VAL A 98 -8.93 -14.81 9.87
CA VAL A 98 -9.89 -13.81 9.38
C VAL A 98 -10.55 -14.29 8.09
N LYS A 99 -9.79 -14.82 7.12
CA LYS A 99 -10.36 -15.34 5.87
C LYS A 99 -11.35 -16.47 6.11
N GLU A 100 -11.07 -17.36 7.03
CA GLU A 100 -11.95 -18.48 7.39
C GLU A 100 -13.19 -18.04 8.20
N SER A 101 -13.19 -16.82 8.74
CA SER A 101 -14.25 -16.32 9.63
C SER A 101 -15.35 -15.54 8.91
N VAL A 102 -15.16 -15.17 7.64
CA VAL A 102 -16.10 -14.36 6.83
C VAL A 102 -16.23 -14.90 5.42
N SER A 103 -17.35 -14.57 4.76
CA SER A 103 -17.65 -14.94 3.37
C SER A 103 -17.27 -13.85 2.37
N VAL A 104 -17.17 -12.59 2.81
CA VAL A 104 -16.72 -11.47 1.96
C VAL A 104 -15.27 -11.66 1.55
N PRO A 105 -14.84 -11.12 0.39
CA PRO A 105 -13.44 -11.16 -0.01
C PRO A 105 -12.52 -10.55 1.06
N VAL A 106 -11.37 -11.19 1.28
CA VAL A 106 -10.32 -10.73 2.20
C VAL A 106 -9.02 -10.48 1.45
N LEU A 107 -8.44 -9.29 1.62
CA LEU A 107 -7.13 -8.94 1.09
C LEU A 107 -6.10 -8.95 2.22
N ALA A 108 -4.97 -9.64 2.02
CA ALA A 108 -3.85 -9.62 2.96
C ALA A 108 -2.95 -8.40 2.73
N ASN A 109 -2.54 -7.77 3.81
CA ASN A 109 -1.55 -6.67 3.79
C ASN A 109 -0.42 -6.94 4.79
N GLY A 110 0.77 -6.55 4.42
CA GLY A 110 2.00 -6.67 5.21
C GLY A 110 3.06 -7.49 4.48
N ASP A 111 4.22 -6.87 4.27
CA ASP A 111 5.44 -7.45 3.67
C ASP A 111 5.26 -8.12 2.29
N VAL A 112 4.26 -7.72 1.53
CA VAL A 112 4.12 -8.11 0.13
C VAL A 112 4.96 -7.15 -0.72
N ASN A 113 6.13 -7.61 -1.18
CA ASN A 113 7.11 -6.81 -1.91
C ASN A 113 7.38 -7.33 -3.33
N SER A 114 6.82 -8.51 -3.67
CA SER A 114 6.96 -9.17 -4.98
C SER A 114 5.72 -10.00 -5.29
N LEU A 115 5.60 -10.48 -6.55
CA LEU A 115 4.58 -11.47 -6.91
C LEU A 115 4.81 -12.82 -6.22
N ASP A 116 6.07 -13.18 -5.93
CA ASP A 116 6.37 -14.42 -5.21
C ASP A 116 5.90 -14.33 -3.75
N ASP A 117 6.01 -13.16 -3.10
CA ASP A 117 5.41 -12.94 -1.78
C ASP A 117 3.88 -13.03 -1.85
N MET A 118 3.27 -12.50 -2.92
CA MET A 118 1.82 -12.61 -3.15
C MET A 118 1.40 -14.08 -3.23
N ASP A 119 2.06 -14.86 -4.09
CA ASP A 119 1.74 -16.28 -4.28
C ASP A 119 1.87 -17.04 -2.96
N MET A 120 2.94 -16.82 -2.21
CA MET A 120 3.17 -17.42 -0.89
C MET A 120 2.09 -17.05 0.12
N VAL A 121 1.68 -15.77 0.16
CA VAL A 121 0.63 -15.30 1.09
C VAL A 121 -0.71 -15.94 0.73
N VAL A 122 -1.09 -15.95 -0.55
CA VAL A 122 -2.33 -16.57 -1.03
C VAL A 122 -2.34 -18.07 -0.73
N GLU A 123 -1.25 -18.78 -1.00
CA GLU A 123 -1.12 -20.22 -0.73
C GLU A 123 -1.30 -20.54 0.76
N LYS A 124 -0.68 -19.74 1.64
CA LYS A 124 -0.71 -19.99 3.10
C LYS A 124 -2.04 -19.60 3.74
N THR A 125 -2.69 -18.56 3.25
CA THR A 125 -3.83 -17.95 3.96
C THR A 125 -5.17 -18.15 3.27
N GLY A 126 -5.18 -18.49 1.98
CA GLY A 126 -6.40 -18.63 1.19
C GLY A 126 -7.12 -17.30 0.91
N VAL A 127 -6.48 -16.17 1.09
CA VAL A 127 -7.06 -14.84 0.81
C VAL A 127 -7.35 -14.65 -0.68
N ASP A 128 -8.28 -13.75 -0.99
CA ASP A 128 -8.74 -13.48 -2.36
C ASP A 128 -7.81 -12.52 -3.11
N GLY A 129 -6.89 -11.87 -2.40
CA GLY A 129 -5.91 -10.97 -2.99
C GLY A 129 -4.95 -10.39 -1.96
N VAL A 130 -4.08 -9.49 -2.41
CA VAL A 130 -3.09 -8.84 -1.56
C VAL A 130 -3.06 -7.33 -1.78
N MET A 131 -2.62 -6.61 -0.75
CA MET A 131 -2.33 -5.17 -0.79
C MET A 131 -0.86 -4.95 -0.48
N SER A 132 -0.15 -4.29 -1.38
CA SER A 132 1.24 -3.85 -1.17
C SER A 132 1.30 -2.37 -0.81
N ALA A 133 2.28 -1.99 0.00
CA ALA A 133 2.61 -0.60 0.29
C ALA A 133 4.07 -0.30 -0.08
N ARG A 134 5.04 -0.71 0.73
CA ARG A 134 6.47 -0.49 0.46
C ARG A 134 6.95 -1.17 -0.81
N GLY A 135 6.41 -2.36 -1.11
CA GLY A 135 6.74 -3.08 -2.33
C GLY A 135 6.43 -2.29 -3.60
N ILE A 136 5.24 -1.69 -3.69
CA ILE A 136 4.87 -0.89 -4.87
C ILE A 136 5.59 0.46 -4.93
N LEU A 137 6.02 1.03 -3.79
CA LEU A 137 6.90 2.20 -3.78
C LEU A 137 8.29 1.86 -4.32
N ALA A 138 8.81 0.70 -3.96
CA ALA A 138 10.11 0.22 -4.43
C ALA A 138 10.07 -0.27 -5.89
N ASN A 139 8.94 -0.84 -6.31
CA ASN A 139 8.74 -1.34 -7.66
C ASN A 139 7.30 -1.09 -8.13
N PRO A 140 7.02 0.04 -8.78
CA PRO A 140 5.68 0.32 -9.34
C PRO A 140 5.18 -0.73 -10.34
N ALA A 141 6.09 -1.52 -10.93
CA ALA A 141 5.77 -2.62 -11.83
C ALA A 141 5.69 -4.00 -11.13
N MET A 142 5.60 -4.05 -9.79
CA MET A 142 5.65 -5.32 -9.05
C MET A 142 4.53 -6.30 -9.41
N PHE A 143 3.37 -5.80 -9.81
CA PHE A 143 2.23 -6.64 -10.25
C PHE A 143 2.22 -6.95 -11.74
N HIS A 144 3.29 -6.55 -12.46
CA HIS A 144 3.39 -6.87 -13.89
C HIS A 144 3.67 -8.35 -14.11
N PRO A 145 3.05 -9.01 -15.12
CA PRO A 145 3.23 -10.45 -15.40
C PRO A 145 4.68 -10.90 -15.57
N ASN A 146 5.58 -10.00 -15.99
CA ASN A 146 7.01 -10.29 -16.14
C ASN A 146 7.76 -10.49 -14.81
N ARG A 147 7.09 -10.33 -13.65
CA ARG A 147 7.67 -10.55 -12.30
C ARG A 147 8.99 -9.81 -12.08
N TYR A 148 9.01 -8.53 -12.38
CA TYR A 148 10.20 -7.70 -12.17
C TYR A 148 10.62 -7.68 -10.69
N ALA A 149 11.84 -8.15 -10.40
CA ALA A 149 12.39 -8.16 -9.04
C ALA A 149 12.71 -6.76 -8.50
N THR A 150 12.86 -5.79 -9.41
CA THR A 150 13.13 -4.37 -9.08
C THR A 150 12.37 -3.50 -10.07
N ALA A 151 12.19 -2.22 -9.75
CA ALA A 151 11.60 -1.28 -10.69
C ALA A 151 12.40 -1.27 -12.00
N PRO A 152 11.81 -1.58 -13.17
CA PRO A 152 12.49 -1.40 -14.44
C PRO A 152 12.95 0.05 -14.59
N ILE A 153 14.11 0.25 -15.20
CA ILE A 153 14.70 1.61 -15.33
C ILE A 153 13.79 2.53 -16.17
N GLU A 154 13.05 1.94 -17.10
CA GLU A 154 12.06 2.64 -17.92
C GLU A 154 10.91 3.20 -17.08
N VAL A 155 10.48 2.47 -16.04
CA VAL A 155 9.44 2.92 -15.11
C VAL A 155 9.95 4.08 -14.25
N VAL A 156 11.20 4.01 -13.80
CA VAL A 156 11.84 5.12 -13.08
C VAL A 156 11.94 6.35 -13.98
N GLN A 157 12.36 6.19 -15.23
CA GLN A 157 12.44 7.27 -16.22
C GLN A 157 11.07 7.89 -16.49
N GLU A 158 10.02 7.09 -16.59
CA GLU A 158 8.66 7.57 -16.78
C GLU A 158 8.16 8.36 -15.58
N TYR A 159 8.42 7.88 -14.35
CA TYR A 159 8.10 8.63 -13.13
C TYR A 159 8.79 10.00 -13.11
N VAL A 160 10.08 10.05 -13.42
CA VAL A 160 10.84 11.31 -13.51
C VAL A 160 10.27 12.21 -14.60
N HIS A 161 9.90 11.64 -15.75
CA HIS A 161 9.29 12.41 -16.84
C HIS A 161 7.96 13.04 -16.40
N HIS A 162 7.10 12.31 -15.71
CA HIS A 162 5.86 12.85 -15.15
C HIS A 162 6.14 13.96 -14.14
N ALA A 163 7.12 13.79 -13.26
CA ALA A 163 7.52 14.81 -12.30
C ALA A 163 8.07 16.09 -12.99
N MET A 164 8.80 15.93 -14.08
CA MET A 164 9.30 17.07 -14.89
C MET A 164 8.16 17.80 -15.62
N ARG A 165 7.19 17.06 -16.14
CA ARG A 165 6.09 17.61 -16.95
C ARG A 165 5.01 18.29 -16.13
N TYR A 166 4.64 17.69 -15.00
CA TYR A 166 3.49 18.13 -14.19
C TYR A 166 3.91 18.76 -12.86
N GLY A 167 5.21 18.83 -12.60
CA GLY A 167 5.76 19.17 -11.29
C GLY A 167 5.80 17.97 -10.35
N PRO A 168 6.56 18.07 -9.24
CA PRO A 168 6.57 17.03 -8.22
C PRO A 168 5.15 16.90 -7.62
N PRO A 169 4.70 15.67 -7.25
CA PRO A 169 3.29 15.38 -6.87
C PRO A 169 2.73 16.31 -5.78
N THR A 170 3.55 16.65 -4.76
CA THR A 170 3.19 17.59 -3.69
C THR A 170 4.38 18.42 -3.23
N SER A 171 5.58 17.83 -3.23
CA SER A 171 6.82 18.51 -2.88
C SER A 171 8.03 17.75 -3.44
N PHE A 172 9.16 18.44 -3.52
CA PHE A 172 10.46 17.81 -3.85
C PHE A 172 10.77 16.62 -2.94
N ALA A 173 10.51 16.76 -1.63
CA ALA A 173 10.82 15.71 -0.66
C ALA A 173 10.07 14.40 -0.95
N ILE A 174 8.82 14.45 -1.38
CA ILE A 174 8.03 13.27 -1.73
C ILE A 174 8.55 12.63 -3.02
N MET A 175 8.80 13.42 -4.07
CA MET A 175 9.40 12.93 -5.30
C MET A 175 10.75 12.24 -5.04
N HIS A 176 11.62 12.88 -4.28
CA HIS A 176 12.94 12.38 -3.93
C HIS A 176 12.83 11.06 -3.14
N HIS A 177 11.93 11.01 -2.16
CA HIS A 177 11.69 9.81 -1.36
C HIS A 177 11.19 8.62 -2.20
N HIS A 178 10.28 8.84 -3.14
CA HIS A 178 9.85 7.77 -4.06
C HIS A 178 11.01 7.27 -4.92
N LEU A 179 11.86 8.16 -5.42
CA LEU A 179 13.05 7.78 -6.19
C LEU A 179 14.07 7.03 -5.34
N GLN A 180 14.21 7.35 -4.06
CA GLN A 180 15.06 6.58 -3.13
C GLN A 180 14.62 5.12 -3.05
N TYR A 181 13.30 4.85 -2.94
CA TYR A 181 12.77 3.49 -2.97
C TYR A 181 13.03 2.79 -4.29
N MET A 182 12.68 3.41 -5.42
CA MET A 182 12.80 2.79 -6.74
C MET A 182 14.25 2.52 -7.13
N LEU A 183 15.19 3.37 -6.70
CA LEU A 183 16.61 3.31 -7.06
C LEU A 183 17.46 2.52 -6.06
N GLU A 184 16.91 2.08 -4.94
CA GLU A 184 17.69 1.42 -3.88
C GLU A 184 18.57 0.28 -4.39
N LYS A 185 18.05 -0.54 -5.31
CA LYS A 185 18.76 -1.68 -5.89
C LYS A 185 19.53 -1.34 -7.18
N HIS A 186 19.37 -0.14 -7.72
CA HIS A 186 20.05 0.31 -8.94
C HIS A 186 21.33 1.10 -8.64
N LEU A 187 21.45 1.67 -7.46
CA LEU A 187 22.57 2.51 -7.06
C LEU A 187 23.53 1.76 -6.14
N SER A 188 24.83 2.01 -6.31
CA SER A 188 25.84 1.59 -5.33
C SER A 188 25.63 2.27 -3.97
N ALA A 189 26.24 1.76 -2.91
CA ALA A 189 26.14 2.38 -1.58
C ALA A 189 26.65 3.84 -1.57
N LEU A 190 27.68 4.14 -2.35
CA LEU A 190 28.22 5.49 -2.49
C LEU A 190 27.23 6.39 -3.25
N ASP A 191 26.70 5.91 -4.37
CA ASP A 191 25.73 6.66 -5.17
C ASP A 191 24.44 6.95 -4.39
N ARG A 192 23.96 5.99 -3.58
CA ARG A 192 22.81 6.21 -2.69
C ARG A 192 23.06 7.31 -1.67
N LYS A 193 24.27 7.36 -1.11
CA LYS A 193 24.62 8.42 -0.17
C LYS A 193 24.58 9.79 -0.86
N GLU A 194 25.24 9.91 -2.03
CA GLU A 194 25.24 11.13 -2.84
C GLU A 194 23.80 11.52 -3.23
N PHE A 195 23.01 10.56 -3.72
CA PHE A 195 21.62 10.80 -4.10
C PHE A 195 20.76 11.31 -2.93
N ASN A 196 20.94 10.75 -1.73
CA ASN A 196 20.17 11.12 -0.55
C ASN A 196 20.48 12.55 -0.04
N GLU A 197 21.64 13.09 -0.37
CA GLU A 197 22.08 14.45 0.00
C GLU A 197 21.54 15.53 -0.96
N LEU A 198 20.91 15.14 -2.08
CA LEU A 198 20.38 16.09 -3.05
C LEU A 198 19.15 16.83 -2.48
N MET A 199 19.14 18.14 -2.66
CA MET A 199 18.14 19.04 -2.07
C MET A 199 17.24 19.73 -3.11
N SER A 200 17.34 19.35 -4.39
CA SER A 200 16.57 19.99 -5.45
C SER A 200 16.27 19.05 -6.62
N ALA A 201 15.14 19.27 -7.30
CA ALA A 201 14.78 18.50 -8.47
C ALA A 201 15.79 18.59 -9.62
N PRO A 202 16.35 19.79 -9.96
CA PRO A 202 17.43 19.87 -10.95
C PRO A 202 18.64 19.00 -10.58
N GLY A 203 19.09 19.04 -9.32
CA GLY A 203 20.20 18.20 -8.84
C GLY A 203 19.92 16.71 -9.00
N VAL A 204 18.70 16.27 -8.69
CA VAL A 204 18.26 14.88 -8.92
C VAL A 204 18.32 14.53 -10.41
N PHE A 205 17.81 15.38 -11.29
CA PHE A 205 17.82 15.10 -12.73
C PHE A 205 19.23 15.06 -13.30
N ASP A 206 20.13 15.93 -12.85
CA ASP A 206 21.54 15.94 -13.28
C ASP A 206 22.28 14.70 -12.77
N PHE A 207 22.05 14.31 -11.53
CA PHE A 207 22.56 13.05 -10.98
C PHE A 207 22.11 11.84 -11.82
N LEU A 208 20.82 11.72 -12.10
CA LEU A 208 20.29 10.61 -12.89
C LEU A 208 20.88 10.58 -14.31
N ARG A 209 21.06 11.73 -14.94
CA ARG A 209 21.75 11.83 -16.25
C ARG A 209 23.20 11.37 -16.16
N SER A 210 23.94 11.76 -15.10
CA SER A 210 25.32 11.32 -14.88
C SER A 210 25.45 9.81 -14.72
N LYS A 211 24.38 9.13 -14.26
CA LYS A 211 24.30 7.66 -14.18
C LYS A 211 23.78 7.02 -15.48
N GLY A 212 23.70 7.76 -16.58
CA GLY A 212 23.30 7.26 -17.90
C GLY A 212 21.79 7.15 -18.12
N MET A 213 20.96 7.66 -17.21
CA MET A 213 19.51 7.66 -17.41
C MET A 213 19.09 8.65 -18.48
N GLN A 214 18.33 8.16 -19.46
CA GLN A 214 17.76 9.02 -20.50
C GLN A 214 16.48 9.66 -19.98
N LEU A 215 16.56 10.94 -19.56
CA LEU A 215 15.41 11.70 -19.07
C LEU A 215 14.67 12.45 -20.20
N ARG A 216 14.60 11.86 -21.40
CA ARG A 216 13.82 12.41 -22.50
C ARG A 216 12.43 11.77 -22.52
N PRO A 217 11.36 12.55 -22.84
CA PRO A 217 10.07 11.96 -23.11
C PRO A 217 10.23 10.97 -24.28
N ARG A 218 9.87 9.69 -24.08
CA ARG A 218 9.60 8.82 -25.22
C ARG A 218 8.47 9.49 -26.01
N ALA A 219 8.72 9.80 -27.29
CA ALA A 219 7.63 10.04 -28.23
C ALA A 219 6.64 8.89 -28.07
N ALA A 220 5.36 9.22 -27.93
CA ALA A 220 4.27 8.33 -27.58
C ALA A 220 4.39 6.95 -28.27
N GLN A 221 4.90 5.96 -27.56
CA GLN A 221 4.85 4.58 -27.97
C GLN A 221 4.30 3.73 -26.83
N ALA A 222 3.12 3.20 -27.15
CA ALA A 222 2.45 2.06 -26.54
C ALA A 222 2.23 2.12 -25.03
N ARG A 223 0.99 2.35 -24.68
CA ARG A 223 0.37 2.06 -23.41
C ARG A 223 0.82 0.68 -22.90
N ILE A 224 1.60 0.66 -21.82
CA ILE A 224 1.69 -0.50 -20.95
C ILE A 224 0.43 -0.46 -20.10
N VAL A 225 -0.70 -0.80 -20.71
CA VAL A 225 -1.95 -1.10 -20.01
C VAL A 225 -2.65 -2.16 -20.85
N ALA A 226 -2.53 -3.38 -20.42
CA ALA A 226 -3.50 -4.43 -20.60
C ALA A 226 -3.43 -5.35 -19.40
#